data_1eeab999ddf3f840e76b834377255dcd
#
_entry.id   1eeab999ddf3f840e76b834377255dcd
#
_cell.length_a   1.000
_cell.length_b   1.000
_cell.length_c   1.000
_cell.angle_alpha   90.00
_cell.angle_beta   90.00
_cell.angle_gamma   90.00
#
_symmetry.space_group_name_H-M   'P 1'
#
loop_
_entity.id
_entity.type
_entity.pdbx_description
1 polymer ?
#
loop_
_entity_poly.entity_id
_entity_poly.type
_entity_poly.pdbx_seq_one_letter_code
_entity_poly.pdbx_strand_id
1 'polypeptide(L)'
;TRPWQHVLEPLSGYLTLGQYLAEGKCENGEPYNFGPRAEQTKTVFELVQDLATLWGLDKDKAAKLTGDVPFEEATLLKLNCDKALAYLHWHSTLHYEECVHFIAEWYRAFYVEKDKDMFELTIQQIKAYEDAALKQNLEWAK
;
A
#
# COMPACT_ATOMS: atom_id res chain seq x y z
N THR A 1 -2.19 -12.54 9.45
CA THR A 1 -2.16 -11.85 8.15
C THR A 1 -2.56 -10.38 8.30
N ARG A 2 -2.08 -9.53 7.40
CA ARG A 2 -2.35 -8.09 7.41
C ARG A 2 -2.71 -7.61 6.00
N PRO A 3 -3.52 -6.55 5.89
CA PRO A 3 -3.84 -5.91 4.63
C PRO A 3 -2.72 -4.94 4.23
N TRP A 4 -1.66 -5.50 3.63
CA TRP A 4 -0.49 -4.71 3.23
C TRP A 4 -0.83 -3.79 2.08
N GLN A 5 -0.45 -2.52 2.19
CA GLN A 5 -0.63 -1.51 1.15
C GLN A 5 0.49 -0.47 1.18
N HIS A 6 0.78 0.13 0.04
CA HIS A 6 1.69 1.27 -0.05
C HIS A 6 1.03 2.53 0.51
N VAL A 7 1.82 3.47 1.03
CA VAL A 7 1.30 4.72 1.59
C VAL A 7 0.52 5.58 0.58
N LEU A 8 0.82 5.48 -0.70
CA LEU A 8 0.10 6.20 -1.76
C LEU A 8 -1.36 5.75 -1.89
N GLU A 9 -1.69 4.50 -1.49
CA GLU A 9 -3.07 4.01 -1.53
C GLU A 9 -4.02 4.80 -0.63
N PRO A 10 -3.81 4.87 0.70
CA PRO A 10 -4.70 5.67 1.53
C PRO A 10 -4.61 7.16 1.21
N LEU A 11 -3.46 7.68 0.73
CA LEU A 11 -3.33 9.08 0.34
C LEU A 11 -4.22 9.42 -0.87
N SER A 12 -4.25 8.57 -1.91
CA SER A 12 -5.18 8.76 -3.04
C SER A 12 -6.64 8.72 -2.57
N GLY A 13 -6.96 7.83 -1.63
CA GLY A 13 -8.29 7.76 -1.03
C GLY A 13 -8.67 9.02 -0.27
N TYR A 14 -7.76 9.58 0.52
CA TYR A 14 -8.00 10.82 1.27
C TYR A 14 -8.18 12.02 0.33
N LEU A 15 -7.38 12.13 -0.73
CA LEU A 15 -7.52 13.19 -1.73
C LEU A 15 -8.85 13.07 -2.48
N THR A 16 -9.24 11.86 -2.88
CA THR A 16 -10.55 11.59 -3.50
C THR A 16 -11.70 11.97 -2.58
N LEU A 17 -11.64 11.58 -1.31
CA LEU A 17 -12.66 11.95 -0.32
C LEU A 17 -12.73 13.47 -0.14
N GLY A 18 -11.58 14.15 -0.05
CA GLY A 18 -11.50 15.61 0.05
C GLY A 18 -12.15 16.32 -1.15
N GLN A 19 -11.90 15.83 -2.35
CA GLN A 19 -12.53 16.33 -3.57
C GLN A 19 -14.06 16.14 -3.54
N TYR A 20 -14.53 14.92 -3.20
CA TYR A 20 -15.97 14.63 -3.13
C TYR A 20 -16.69 15.48 -2.08
N LEU A 21 -16.05 15.74 -0.94
CA LEU A 21 -16.58 16.66 0.07
C LEU A 21 -16.67 18.10 -0.47
N ALA A 22 -15.63 18.59 -1.12
CA ALA A 22 -15.61 19.93 -1.70
C ALA A 22 -16.66 20.12 -2.80
N GLU A 23 -16.96 19.07 -3.56
CA GLU A 23 -17.96 19.05 -4.62
C GLU A 23 -19.40 18.75 -4.10
N GLY A 24 -19.57 18.49 -2.81
CA GLY A 24 -20.87 18.13 -2.21
C GLY A 24 -21.39 16.76 -2.67
N LYS A 25 -20.52 15.87 -3.12
CA LYS A 25 -20.88 14.52 -3.63
C LYS A 25 -20.95 13.46 -2.51
N CYS A 26 -20.47 13.76 -1.31
CA CYS A 26 -20.61 12.90 -0.14
C CYS A 26 -20.90 13.72 1.12
N GLU A 27 -21.43 13.05 2.14
CA GLU A 27 -21.80 13.71 3.40
C GLU A 27 -20.56 13.87 4.29
N ASN A 28 -20.50 14.99 5.02
CA ASN A 28 -19.46 15.26 6.00
C ASN A 28 -19.65 14.37 7.25
N GLY A 29 -18.56 13.80 7.74
CA GLY A 29 -18.56 12.93 8.91
C GLY A 29 -18.78 11.44 8.60
N GLU A 30 -19.03 11.06 7.33
CA GLU A 30 -19.13 9.66 6.94
C GLU A 30 -17.76 8.96 6.95
N PRO A 31 -17.65 7.80 7.62
CA PRO A 31 -16.39 7.06 7.68
C PRO A 31 -16.19 6.21 6.42
N TYR A 32 -14.94 6.16 5.94
CA TYR A 32 -14.51 5.31 4.83
C TYR A 32 -13.26 4.54 5.21
N ASN A 33 -13.14 3.30 4.72
CA ASN A 33 -11.93 2.51 4.79
C ASN A 33 -11.22 2.54 3.43
N PHE A 34 -9.91 2.73 3.47
CA PHE A 34 -9.03 2.64 2.29
C PHE A 34 -8.00 1.55 2.55
N GLY A 35 -8.07 0.48 1.80
CA GLY A 35 -7.24 -0.71 1.98
C GLY A 35 -7.02 -1.47 0.68
N PRO A 36 -6.12 -2.48 0.71
CA PRO A 36 -5.85 -3.30 -0.46
C PRO A 36 -7.05 -4.18 -0.80
N ARG A 37 -7.03 -4.76 -1.99
CA ARG A 37 -8.04 -5.74 -2.41
C ARG A 37 -8.05 -6.94 -1.45
N ALA A 38 -9.23 -7.51 -1.21
CA ALA A 38 -9.44 -8.55 -0.20
C ALA A 38 -8.59 -9.81 -0.40
N GLU A 39 -8.19 -10.11 -1.64
CA GLU A 39 -7.33 -11.23 -2.01
C GLU A 39 -5.85 -11.00 -1.68
N GLN A 40 -5.43 -9.76 -1.46
CA GLN A 40 -4.04 -9.38 -1.18
C GLN A 40 -3.69 -9.51 0.30
N THR A 41 -3.85 -10.72 0.85
CA THR A 41 -3.60 -10.97 2.27
C THR A 41 -2.35 -11.83 2.44
N LYS A 42 -1.32 -11.28 3.08
CA LYS A 42 -0.05 -11.93 3.35
C LYS A 42 0.29 -11.91 4.83
N THR A 43 1.07 -12.87 5.27
CA THR A 43 1.64 -12.87 6.62
C THR A 43 2.79 -11.88 6.72
N VAL A 44 3.15 -11.46 7.93
CA VAL A 44 4.38 -10.68 8.18
C VAL A 44 5.62 -11.44 7.72
N PHE A 45 5.62 -12.75 7.90
CA PHE A 45 6.75 -13.59 7.52
C PHE A 45 6.96 -13.61 5.99
N GLU A 46 5.89 -13.78 5.20
CA GLU A 46 5.96 -13.70 3.74
C GLU A 46 6.47 -12.32 3.29
N LEU A 47 5.94 -11.22 3.86
CA LEU A 47 6.40 -9.86 3.52
C LEU A 47 7.90 -9.69 3.78
N VAL A 48 8.41 -10.17 4.92
CA VAL A 48 9.85 -10.08 5.24
C VAL A 48 10.70 -10.88 4.27
N GLN A 49 10.24 -12.07 3.86
CA GLN A 49 10.93 -12.89 2.87
C GLN A 49 10.95 -12.24 1.48
N ASP A 50 9.84 -11.63 1.06
CA ASP A 50 9.72 -10.95 -0.22
C ASP A 50 10.64 -9.72 -0.26
N LEU A 51 10.63 -8.90 0.81
CA LEU A 51 11.56 -7.76 0.94
C LEU A 51 13.02 -8.21 0.94
N ALA A 52 13.37 -9.28 1.67
CA ALA A 52 14.72 -9.81 1.70
C ALA A 52 15.19 -10.23 0.29
N THR A 53 14.32 -10.87 -0.47
CA THR A 53 14.61 -11.29 -1.85
C THR A 53 14.92 -10.08 -2.74
N LEU A 54 14.12 -9.02 -2.65
CA LEU A 54 14.36 -7.77 -3.41
C LEU A 54 15.62 -7.03 -2.99
N TRP A 55 16.07 -7.24 -1.75
CA TRP A 55 17.34 -6.69 -1.27
C TRP A 55 18.56 -7.56 -1.60
N GLY A 56 18.35 -8.71 -2.25
CA GLY A 56 19.42 -9.66 -2.56
C GLY A 56 19.92 -10.45 -1.34
N LEU A 57 19.09 -10.56 -0.30
CA LEU A 57 19.37 -11.32 0.91
C LEU A 57 18.77 -12.72 0.81
N ASP A 58 19.33 -13.64 1.61
CA ASP A 58 18.77 -14.98 1.74
C ASP A 58 17.44 -14.94 2.51
N LYS A 59 16.33 -15.17 1.80
CA LYS A 59 14.99 -15.11 2.36
C LYS A 59 14.76 -16.05 3.54
N ASP A 60 15.46 -17.20 3.56
CA ASP A 60 15.31 -18.21 4.62
C ASP A 60 16.03 -17.81 5.91
N LYS A 61 16.92 -16.80 5.83
CA LYS A 61 17.63 -16.21 6.97
C LYS A 61 17.10 -14.83 7.37
N ALA A 62 16.16 -14.29 6.62
CA ALA A 62 15.65 -12.93 6.82
C ALA A 62 14.88 -12.75 8.13
N ALA A 63 14.24 -13.82 8.62
CA ALA A 63 13.50 -13.81 9.87
C ALA A 63 13.59 -15.16 10.59
N LYS A 64 13.54 -15.11 11.92
CA LYS A 64 13.49 -16.29 12.78
C LYS A 64 12.21 -16.26 13.59
N LEU A 65 11.43 -17.32 13.51
CA LEU A 65 10.30 -17.51 14.40
C LEU A 65 10.80 -17.95 15.80
N THR A 66 10.51 -17.17 16.83
CA THR A 66 11.08 -17.35 18.18
C THR A 66 10.08 -17.94 19.18
N GLY A 67 8.95 -18.51 18.75
CA GLY A 67 7.99 -19.14 19.66
C GLY A 67 7.04 -18.15 20.35
N ASP A 68 6.68 -18.38 21.60
CA ASP A 68 5.56 -17.73 22.28
C ASP A 68 5.49 -16.22 22.12
N VAL A 69 4.37 -15.77 21.56
CA VAL A 69 4.02 -14.35 21.50
C VAL A 69 3.23 -14.02 22.77
N PRO A 70 3.68 -13.06 23.59
CA PRO A 70 3.04 -12.75 24.88
C PRO A 70 1.69 -12.05 24.75
N PHE A 71 1.24 -11.78 23.53
CA PHE A 71 -0.01 -11.09 23.24
C PHE A 71 -0.84 -11.85 22.23
N GLU A 72 -2.14 -11.95 22.47
CA GLU A 72 -3.10 -12.43 21.47
C GLU A 72 -3.23 -11.39 20.35
N GLU A 73 -2.82 -11.75 19.16
CA GLU A 73 -2.97 -10.92 17.98
C GLU A 73 -4.01 -11.54 17.03
N ALA A 74 -4.86 -10.70 16.45
CA ALA A 74 -5.83 -11.17 15.46
C ALA A 74 -5.12 -11.89 14.30
N THR A 75 -5.48 -13.16 14.07
CA THR A 75 -4.90 -13.99 13.03
C THR A 75 -5.21 -13.49 11.63
N LEU A 76 -6.35 -12.85 11.47
CA LEU A 76 -6.81 -12.27 10.21
C LEU A 76 -7.37 -10.87 10.46
N LEU A 77 -6.75 -9.87 9.84
CA LEU A 77 -7.29 -8.51 9.75
C LEU A 77 -7.53 -8.19 8.29
N LYS A 78 -8.78 -7.84 7.95
CA LYS A 78 -9.18 -7.35 6.63
C LYS A 78 -9.96 -6.06 6.78
N LEU A 79 -9.80 -5.16 5.81
CA LEU A 79 -10.63 -3.97 5.68
C LEU A 79 -11.72 -4.22 4.64
N ASN A 80 -12.95 -3.85 4.95
CA ASN A 80 -14.01 -3.76 3.96
C ASN A 80 -13.99 -2.36 3.35
N CYS A 81 -13.71 -2.27 2.06
CA CYS A 81 -13.63 -1.02 1.29
C CYS A 81 -14.79 -0.84 0.32
N ASP A 82 -15.83 -1.66 0.41
CA ASP A 82 -16.99 -1.63 -0.51
C ASP A 82 -17.67 -0.26 -0.53
N LYS A 83 -17.70 0.43 0.62
CA LYS A 83 -18.27 1.78 0.72
C LYS A 83 -17.43 2.80 -0.08
N ALA A 84 -16.11 2.73 -0.01
CA ALA A 84 -15.23 3.60 -0.80
C ALA A 84 -15.39 3.32 -2.30
N LEU A 85 -15.50 2.05 -2.69
CA LEU A 85 -15.77 1.69 -4.08
C LEU A 85 -17.14 2.20 -4.56
N ALA A 86 -18.20 2.00 -3.77
CA ALA A 86 -19.56 2.32 -4.18
C ALA A 86 -19.83 3.84 -4.25
N TYR A 87 -19.29 4.63 -3.33
CA TYR A 87 -19.62 6.05 -3.19
C TYR A 87 -18.52 6.99 -3.67
N LEU A 88 -17.26 6.58 -3.61
CA LEU A 88 -16.12 7.39 -4.07
C LEU A 88 -15.49 6.85 -5.36
N HIS A 89 -15.98 5.72 -5.88
CA HIS A 89 -15.39 5.01 -7.02
C HIS A 89 -13.90 4.72 -6.84
N TRP A 90 -13.47 4.60 -5.56
CA TRP A 90 -12.10 4.36 -5.19
C TRP A 90 -11.83 2.89 -4.88
N HIS A 91 -10.75 2.36 -5.40
CA HIS A 91 -10.11 1.11 -4.98
C HIS A 91 -8.60 1.22 -5.13
N SER A 92 -7.87 0.30 -4.48
CA SER A 92 -6.40 0.30 -4.53
C SER A 92 -5.87 0.11 -5.95
N THR A 93 -4.77 0.79 -6.24
CA THR A 93 -4.10 0.78 -7.54
C THR A 93 -3.10 -0.36 -7.66
N LEU A 94 -2.20 -0.48 -6.66
CA LEU A 94 -1.10 -1.45 -6.70
C LEU A 94 -1.55 -2.84 -6.24
N HIS A 95 -1.03 -3.87 -6.90
CA HIS A 95 -1.02 -5.22 -6.38
C HIS A 95 0.06 -5.38 -5.31
N TYR A 96 -0.02 -6.47 -4.54
CA TYR A 96 0.91 -6.73 -3.43
C TYR A 96 2.38 -6.68 -3.88
N GLU A 97 2.71 -7.31 -4.98
CA GLU A 97 4.07 -7.39 -5.52
C GLU A 97 4.61 -6.00 -5.89
N GLU A 98 3.77 -5.16 -6.49
CA GLU A 98 4.11 -3.78 -6.84
C GLU A 98 4.33 -2.93 -5.58
N CYS A 99 3.47 -3.11 -4.57
CA CYS A 99 3.61 -2.45 -3.27
C CYS A 99 4.95 -2.79 -2.61
N VAL A 100 5.30 -4.08 -2.54
CA VAL A 100 6.56 -4.55 -1.95
C VAL A 100 7.76 -4.03 -2.75
N HIS A 101 7.65 -3.98 -4.08
CA HIS A 101 8.71 -3.46 -4.94
C HIS A 101 8.97 -1.97 -4.69
N PHE A 102 7.94 -1.12 -4.64
CA PHE A 102 8.06 0.31 -4.35
C PHE A 102 8.73 0.55 -3.00
N ILE A 103 8.31 -0.18 -1.96
CA ILE A 103 8.89 -0.09 -0.63
C ILE A 103 10.37 -0.51 -0.65
N ALA A 104 10.67 -1.66 -1.25
CA ALA A 104 12.04 -2.18 -1.31
C ALA A 104 12.99 -1.23 -2.05
N GLU A 105 12.57 -0.69 -3.20
CA GLU A 105 13.34 0.27 -3.99
C GLU A 105 13.66 1.53 -3.17
N TRP A 106 12.64 2.14 -2.55
CA TRP A 106 12.83 3.37 -1.78
C TRP A 106 13.77 3.18 -0.60
N TYR A 107 13.53 2.16 0.22
CA TYR A 107 14.36 1.91 1.40
C TYR A 107 15.78 1.45 1.04
N ARG A 108 15.95 0.67 -0.04
CA ARG A 108 17.26 0.29 -0.52
C ARG A 108 18.05 1.50 -1.01
N ALA A 109 17.43 2.40 -1.78
CA ALA A 109 18.05 3.64 -2.20
C ALA A 109 18.50 4.48 -0.99
N PHE A 110 17.64 4.62 0.02
CA PHE A 110 17.93 5.41 1.21
C PHE A 110 19.05 4.83 2.08
N TYR A 111 19.02 3.51 2.36
CA TYR A 111 19.94 2.91 3.32
C TYR A 111 21.23 2.37 2.69
N VAL A 112 21.19 1.93 1.45
CA VAL A 112 22.29 1.22 0.81
C VAL A 112 22.99 2.07 -0.24
N GLU A 113 22.24 2.66 -1.15
CA GLU A 113 22.82 3.38 -2.31
C GLU A 113 23.28 4.80 -1.97
N LYS A 114 22.71 5.46 -0.97
CA LYS A 114 23.07 6.74 -0.31
C LYS A 114 23.30 7.98 -1.19
N ASP A 115 23.59 7.80 -2.46
CA ASP A 115 23.88 8.85 -3.47
C ASP A 115 22.62 9.21 -4.29
N LYS A 116 21.51 8.54 -4.03
CA LYS A 116 20.24 8.80 -4.72
C LYS A 116 19.59 10.07 -4.20
N ASP A 117 19.09 10.88 -5.11
CA ASP A 117 18.15 11.94 -4.78
C ASP A 117 16.80 11.34 -4.37
N MET A 118 16.55 11.30 -3.06
CA MET A 118 15.33 10.68 -2.51
C MET A 118 14.07 11.46 -2.84
N PHE A 119 14.18 12.78 -3.06
CA PHE A 119 13.06 13.58 -3.52
C PHE A 119 12.69 13.19 -4.94
N GLU A 120 13.65 13.14 -5.84
CA GLU A 120 13.43 12.74 -7.23
C GLU A 120 12.87 11.30 -7.32
N LEU A 121 13.45 10.35 -6.57
CA LEU A 121 12.93 8.98 -6.51
C LEU A 121 11.46 8.95 -6.04
N THR A 122 11.12 9.73 -5.01
CA THR A 122 9.75 9.80 -4.52
C THR A 122 8.80 10.35 -5.58
N ILE A 123 9.20 11.41 -6.29
CA ILE A 123 8.41 11.96 -7.41
C ILE A 123 8.23 10.94 -8.53
N GLN A 124 9.27 10.16 -8.86
CA GLN A 124 9.19 9.11 -9.86
C GLN A 124 8.21 8.00 -9.44
N GLN A 125 8.22 7.60 -8.16
CA GLN A 125 7.27 6.62 -7.64
C GLN A 125 5.82 7.16 -7.64
N ILE A 126 5.60 8.42 -7.30
CA ILE A 126 4.28 9.05 -7.40
C ILE A 126 3.78 9.01 -8.86
N LYS A 127 4.60 9.43 -9.82
CA LYS A 127 4.24 9.37 -11.24
C LYS A 127 3.94 7.94 -11.72
N ALA A 128 4.77 6.97 -11.33
CA ALA A 128 4.53 5.58 -11.66
C ALA A 128 3.21 5.06 -11.07
N TYR A 129 2.84 5.48 -9.88
CA TYR A 129 1.57 5.17 -9.24
C TYR A 129 0.38 5.80 -10.01
N GLU A 130 0.48 7.08 -10.37
CA GLU A 130 -0.53 7.78 -11.18
C GLU A 130 -0.70 7.12 -12.55
N ASP A 131 0.40 6.77 -13.22
CA ASP A 131 0.38 6.06 -14.50
C ASP A 131 -0.28 4.67 -14.39
N ALA A 132 -0.04 3.96 -13.30
CA ALA A 132 -0.70 2.67 -13.05
C ALA A 132 -2.21 2.85 -12.83
N ALA A 133 -2.62 3.88 -12.12
CA ALA A 133 -4.02 4.23 -11.92
C ALA A 133 -4.73 4.61 -13.23
N LEU A 134 -4.08 5.43 -14.07
CA LEU A 134 -4.58 5.78 -15.41
C LEU A 134 -4.76 4.57 -16.30
N LYS A 135 -3.80 3.64 -16.32
CA LYS A 135 -3.90 2.39 -17.09
C LYS A 135 -5.07 1.51 -16.66
N GLN A 136 -5.42 1.55 -15.36
CA GLN A 136 -6.58 0.87 -14.81
C GLN A 136 -7.88 1.68 -14.97
N ASN A 137 -7.80 2.88 -15.56
CA ASN A 137 -8.92 3.78 -15.77
C ASN A 137 -9.63 4.19 -14.47
N LEU A 138 -8.86 4.35 -13.38
CA LEU A 138 -9.39 4.79 -12.10
C LEU A 138 -9.93 6.22 -12.19
N GLU A 139 -11.07 6.45 -11.52
CA GLU A 139 -11.79 7.73 -11.63
C GLU A 139 -10.98 8.91 -11.12
N TRP A 140 -10.30 8.74 -10.01
CA TRP A 140 -9.50 9.79 -9.38
C TRP A 140 -8.24 10.20 -10.16
N ALA A 141 -7.80 9.36 -11.13
CA ALA A 141 -6.60 9.61 -11.92
C ALA A 141 -6.90 10.27 -13.29
N LYS A 142 -8.17 10.54 -13.59
CA LYS A 142 -8.61 11.23 -14.81
C LYS A 142 -8.65 12.73 -14.61
#